data_18ccc2e791978c023e40cbd886fbaffa
#
_entry.id   18ccc2e791978c023e40cbd886fbaffa
#
_cell.length_a   1.000
_cell.length_b   1.000
_cell.length_c   1.000
_cell.angle_alpha   90.00
_cell.angle_beta   90.00
_cell.angle_gamma   90.00
#
_symmetry.space_group_name_H-M   'P 1'
#
loop_
_entity.id
_entity.type
_entity.pdbx_description
1 polymer ?
#
loop_
_entity_poly.entity_id
_entity_poly.type
_entity_poly.pdbx_seq_one_letter_code
_entity_poly.pdbx_strand_id
1 'polypeptide(L)'
;MKQILSTILFLLFCQALLAQYTLNVNATQYACNAYSLTQTAGNQSGSVWNNNKIDLTQSFDFNFDVFLGSNDAGADGIVFVLQPISTSVGSTGGGLGYDGITPAVGVTIDTWQNGNDNDPAFDHIAIQLNGNLNHNVANNIAGPVTAINGNDNIEDGIWHSLRIQWDAPTRTLSAYIDGSLRVSAVNDFVTNVFSGNPLVFWGFTGSTGGANNHQRFRTALNPSFTFSPTQKRCINEPITFISTTISFTTIAKFYWDFGDGSPLDSVNLNPVHAYIAAGSYTVKQRVIGADGCEATNTQIVLIGSKPLAGFTINDNCAGNTIQFTDTSKTTFGTINNWYWDLDNTTTSTLQNPVTTYTTGGNKNIKLAVKSLEGCESDTLYKVPILLLI
;
A
#
# COMPACT_ATOMS: atom_id res chain seq x y z
N MET A 1 8.90 -29.80 60.61
CA MET A 1 9.04 -28.96 59.41
C MET A 1 8.46 -29.74 58.24
N LYS A 2 7.25 -29.45 57.81
CA LYS A 2 6.59 -30.06 56.63
C LYS A 2 6.69 -29.03 55.51
N GLN A 3 7.44 -29.35 54.48
CA GLN A 3 7.44 -28.58 53.21
C GLN A 3 6.15 -28.86 52.47
N ILE A 4 5.38 -27.81 52.23
CA ILE A 4 4.21 -27.83 51.32
C ILE A 4 4.71 -27.51 49.95
N LEU A 5 4.74 -28.52 49.07
CA LEU A 5 5.01 -28.37 47.63
C LEU A 5 3.74 -27.83 46.97
N SER A 6 3.75 -26.55 46.61
CA SER A 6 2.68 -25.93 45.85
C SER A 6 2.91 -26.26 44.34
N THR A 7 2.14 -27.19 43.84
CA THR A 7 2.10 -27.53 42.38
C THR A 7 1.18 -26.52 41.72
N ILE A 8 1.77 -25.52 41.03
CA ILE A 8 1.02 -24.61 40.16
C ILE A 8 0.69 -25.38 38.88
N LEU A 9 -0.56 -25.78 38.75
CA LEU A 9 -1.12 -26.37 37.53
C LEU A 9 -1.34 -25.24 36.51
N PHE A 10 -0.43 -25.12 35.55
CA PHE A 10 -0.61 -24.25 34.39
C PHE A 10 -1.66 -24.91 33.48
N LEU A 11 -2.91 -24.48 33.60
CA LEU A 11 -3.97 -24.77 32.63
C LEU A 11 -3.63 -24.00 31.34
N LEU A 12 -2.98 -24.69 30.39
CA LEU A 12 -2.93 -24.28 28.99
C LEU A 12 -4.39 -24.30 28.47
N PHE A 13 -5.04 -23.16 28.44
CA PHE A 13 -6.20 -22.96 27.61
C PHE A 13 -5.72 -22.99 26.15
N CYS A 14 -5.73 -24.16 25.54
CA CYS A 14 -5.73 -24.29 24.10
C CYS A 14 -7.10 -23.77 23.62
N GLN A 15 -7.19 -22.44 23.37
CA GLN A 15 -8.29 -21.92 22.60
C GLN A 15 -8.12 -22.55 21.21
N ALA A 16 -8.98 -23.50 20.87
CA ALA A 16 -9.14 -23.95 19.49
C ALA A 16 -9.52 -22.67 18.72
N LEU A 17 -8.57 -22.10 17.99
CA LEU A 17 -8.83 -21.11 16.95
C LEU A 17 -9.75 -21.82 15.96
N LEU A 18 -11.06 -21.57 16.06
CA LEU A 18 -12.00 -21.99 15.02
C LEU A 18 -11.47 -21.34 13.74
N ALA A 19 -11.19 -22.16 12.73
CA ALA A 19 -10.72 -21.68 11.45
C ALA A 19 -11.71 -20.61 10.96
N GLN A 20 -11.22 -19.41 10.69
CA GLN A 20 -12.04 -18.28 10.24
C GLN A 20 -12.65 -18.55 8.86
N TYR A 21 -12.06 -19.47 8.11
CA TYR A 21 -12.45 -19.79 6.75
C TYR A 21 -12.66 -21.30 6.55
N THR A 22 -13.63 -21.65 5.71
CA THR A 22 -13.85 -22.99 5.20
C THR A 22 -13.25 -23.08 3.80
N LEU A 23 -12.39 -24.07 3.59
CA LEU A 23 -11.73 -24.36 2.32
C LEU A 23 -12.36 -25.60 1.70
N ASN A 24 -12.70 -25.55 0.41
CA ASN A 24 -13.33 -26.66 -0.30
C ASN A 24 -12.52 -27.09 -1.52
N VAL A 25 -12.60 -28.36 -1.85
CA VAL A 25 -12.02 -29.06 -3.00
C VAL A 25 -10.50 -28.85 -3.08
N ASN A 26 -10.00 -28.11 -4.08
CA ASN A 26 -8.56 -27.90 -4.28
C ASN A 26 -8.00 -26.67 -3.51
N ALA A 27 -8.89 -25.91 -2.83
CA ALA A 27 -8.44 -24.75 -2.07
C ALA A 27 -7.54 -25.14 -0.90
N THR A 28 -6.45 -24.41 -0.73
CA THR A 28 -5.48 -24.60 0.35
C THR A 28 -5.07 -23.28 0.95
N GLN A 29 -4.78 -23.26 2.25
CA GLN A 29 -4.14 -22.14 2.92
C GLN A 29 -2.62 -22.38 2.94
N TYR A 30 -1.82 -21.42 2.43
CA TYR A 30 -0.35 -21.55 2.39
C TYR A 30 0.38 -20.53 3.26
N ALA A 31 -0.32 -19.50 3.76
CA ALA A 31 0.16 -18.57 4.76
C ALA A 31 -1.00 -18.10 5.64
N CYS A 32 -0.74 -17.33 6.67
CA CYS A 32 -1.74 -16.95 7.68
C CYS A 32 -3.04 -16.37 7.09
N ASN A 33 -2.93 -15.50 6.10
CA ASN A 33 -4.05 -14.82 5.44
C ASN A 33 -4.08 -15.06 3.92
N ALA A 34 -3.41 -16.09 3.43
CA ALA A 34 -3.19 -16.32 2.00
C ALA A 34 -3.65 -17.72 1.57
N TYR A 35 -4.42 -17.77 0.50
CA TYR A 35 -5.13 -18.92 0.02
C TYR A 35 -4.86 -19.16 -1.47
N SER A 36 -4.69 -20.43 -1.84
CA SER A 36 -4.70 -20.90 -3.21
C SER A 36 -6.06 -21.47 -3.51
N LEU A 37 -6.70 -21.04 -4.58
CA LEU A 37 -7.96 -21.60 -5.10
C LEU A 37 -7.67 -22.75 -6.03
N THR A 38 -6.71 -22.58 -6.96
CA THR A 38 -6.24 -23.60 -7.89
C THR A 38 -4.73 -23.65 -7.92
N GLN A 39 -4.17 -24.75 -8.37
CA GLN A 39 -2.76 -24.89 -8.75
C GLN A 39 -2.64 -24.77 -10.27
N THR A 40 -1.41 -24.72 -10.80
CA THR A 40 -1.13 -24.81 -12.24
C THR A 40 -1.38 -26.25 -12.71
N ALA A 41 -2.65 -26.65 -12.74
CA ALA A 41 -3.13 -27.96 -13.17
C ALA A 41 -4.55 -27.84 -13.71
N GLY A 42 -4.89 -28.65 -14.70
CA GLY A 42 -6.22 -28.64 -15.30
C GLY A 42 -7.30 -29.27 -14.41
N ASN A 43 -8.56 -28.93 -14.69
CA ASN A 43 -9.76 -29.45 -14.04
C ASN A 43 -9.76 -29.29 -12.50
N GLN A 44 -9.26 -28.16 -12.02
CA GLN A 44 -9.33 -27.82 -10.60
C GLN A 44 -10.50 -26.86 -10.32
N SER A 45 -10.97 -26.90 -9.09
CA SER A 45 -11.83 -25.87 -8.52
C SER A 45 -11.54 -25.73 -7.04
N GLY A 46 -11.67 -24.51 -6.54
CA GLY A 46 -11.52 -24.24 -5.12
C GLY A 46 -12.46 -23.13 -4.70
N SER A 47 -12.93 -23.23 -3.46
CA SER A 47 -13.60 -22.09 -2.83
C SER A 47 -13.13 -21.91 -1.39
N VAL A 48 -13.10 -20.66 -0.95
CA VAL A 48 -12.72 -20.26 0.40
C VAL A 48 -13.77 -19.28 0.92
N TRP A 49 -14.45 -19.65 1.98
CA TRP A 49 -15.56 -18.89 2.55
C TRP A 49 -15.24 -18.42 3.96
N ASN A 50 -15.50 -17.16 4.24
CA ASN A 50 -15.52 -16.69 5.62
C ASN A 50 -16.69 -17.33 6.37
N ASN A 51 -16.44 -17.88 7.56
CA ASN A 51 -17.44 -18.59 8.35
C ASN A 51 -18.47 -17.64 9.01
N ASN A 52 -18.18 -16.35 9.05
CA ASN A 52 -19.08 -15.33 9.58
C ASN A 52 -19.80 -14.62 8.43
N LYS A 53 -21.12 -14.52 8.54
CA LYS A 53 -21.92 -13.70 7.63
C LYS A 53 -21.70 -12.22 7.89
N ILE A 54 -21.78 -11.44 6.85
CA ILE A 54 -21.87 -9.98 6.89
C ILE A 54 -23.31 -9.54 6.68
N ASP A 55 -23.66 -8.35 7.16
CA ASP A 55 -24.98 -7.74 7.03
C ASP A 55 -24.95 -6.62 6.00
N LEU A 56 -25.65 -6.80 4.88
CA LEU A 56 -25.70 -5.84 3.77
C LEU A 56 -26.52 -4.57 4.09
N THR A 57 -27.15 -4.48 5.27
CA THR A 57 -27.68 -3.18 5.74
C THR A 57 -26.57 -2.26 6.23
N GLN A 58 -25.34 -2.79 6.40
CA GLN A 58 -24.14 -2.06 6.77
C GLN A 58 -23.18 -1.98 5.58
N SER A 59 -22.49 -0.85 5.45
CA SER A 59 -21.43 -0.69 4.45
C SER A 59 -20.18 -1.47 4.83
N PHE A 60 -19.43 -1.94 3.83
CA PHE A 60 -18.12 -2.55 4.03
C PHE A 60 -17.12 -2.07 2.97
N ASP A 61 -15.83 -2.20 3.30
CA ASP A 61 -14.71 -1.84 2.43
C ASP A 61 -13.61 -2.90 2.63
N PHE A 62 -13.59 -3.89 1.74
CA PHE A 62 -12.72 -5.03 1.82
C PHE A 62 -11.52 -4.87 0.89
N ASN A 63 -10.34 -5.09 1.44
CA ASN A 63 -9.08 -5.01 0.70
C ASN A 63 -8.43 -6.38 0.66
N PHE A 64 -8.16 -6.84 -0.55
CA PHE A 64 -7.50 -8.09 -0.88
C PHE A 64 -6.33 -7.84 -1.82
N ASP A 65 -5.42 -8.81 -1.92
CA ASP A 65 -4.55 -8.94 -3.08
C ASP A 65 -4.91 -10.24 -3.79
N VAL A 66 -4.91 -10.22 -5.12
CA VAL A 66 -5.20 -11.35 -6.00
C VAL A 66 -4.03 -11.63 -6.92
N PHE A 67 -3.83 -12.89 -7.26
CA PHE A 67 -2.82 -13.35 -8.21
C PHE A 67 -3.47 -14.34 -9.16
N LEU A 68 -3.47 -14.03 -10.45
CA LEU A 68 -4.18 -14.80 -11.47
C LEU A 68 -3.27 -15.76 -12.25
N GLY A 69 -1.96 -15.74 -11.96
CA GLY A 69 -0.99 -16.56 -12.66
C GLY A 69 0.06 -15.75 -13.40
N SER A 70 0.85 -16.43 -14.23
CA SER A 70 1.90 -15.83 -15.05
C SER A 70 1.87 -16.30 -16.50
N ASN A 71 0.80 -16.98 -16.91
CA ASN A 71 0.60 -17.50 -18.24
C ASN A 71 -0.64 -16.86 -18.85
N ASP A 72 -0.44 -15.93 -19.78
CA ASP A 72 -1.48 -15.21 -20.54
C ASP A 72 -2.44 -16.14 -21.35
N ALA A 73 -2.07 -17.38 -21.56
CA ALA A 73 -2.92 -18.43 -22.13
C ALA A 73 -3.47 -19.38 -21.04
N GLY A 74 -3.48 -18.91 -19.79
CA GLY A 74 -4.04 -19.61 -18.64
C GLY A 74 -5.55 -19.53 -18.57
N ALA A 75 -6.13 -20.02 -17.48
CA ALA A 75 -7.58 -20.08 -17.24
C ALA A 75 -7.88 -20.40 -15.78
N ASP A 76 -9.13 -20.31 -15.34
CA ASP A 76 -10.27 -19.63 -15.95
C ASP A 76 -10.48 -18.26 -15.29
N GLY A 77 -10.03 -18.07 -14.02
CA GLY A 77 -10.17 -16.84 -13.25
C GLY A 77 -10.73 -17.08 -11.84
N ILE A 78 -11.11 -16.00 -11.16
CA ILE A 78 -11.62 -16.01 -9.79
C ILE A 78 -12.86 -15.15 -9.64
N VAL A 79 -13.67 -15.41 -8.60
CA VAL A 79 -14.84 -14.61 -8.28
C VAL A 79 -14.84 -14.30 -6.78
N PHE A 80 -15.01 -13.01 -6.43
CA PHE A 80 -15.48 -12.65 -5.11
C PHE A 80 -16.99 -12.81 -5.05
N VAL A 81 -17.51 -13.57 -4.10
CA VAL A 81 -18.93 -13.96 -4.06
C VAL A 81 -19.58 -13.58 -2.74
N LEU A 82 -20.81 -13.04 -2.83
CA LEU A 82 -21.76 -12.89 -1.72
C LEU A 82 -22.92 -13.88 -1.92
N GLN A 83 -23.22 -14.72 -0.90
CA GLN A 83 -24.33 -15.68 -0.98
C GLN A 83 -24.84 -16.08 0.41
N PRO A 84 -26.14 -16.36 0.58
CA PRO A 84 -26.69 -16.74 1.89
C PRO A 84 -26.70 -18.25 2.17
N ILE A 85 -26.28 -19.11 1.22
CA ILE A 85 -26.55 -20.56 1.18
C ILE A 85 -25.72 -21.32 2.23
N SER A 86 -24.41 -21.47 2.01
CA SER A 86 -23.51 -22.19 2.91
C SER A 86 -22.04 -21.95 2.57
N THR A 87 -21.15 -22.37 3.46
CA THR A 87 -19.68 -22.31 3.23
C THR A 87 -19.13 -23.54 2.48
N SER A 88 -19.98 -24.36 1.89
CA SER A 88 -19.59 -25.57 1.13
C SER A 88 -19.98 -25.50 -0.35
N VAL A 89 -20.39 -24.32 -0.86
CA VAL A 89 -20.74 -24.13 -2.28
C VAL A 89 -19.50 -23.83 -3.12
N GLY A 90 -19.59 -24.16 -4.40
CA GLY A 90 -18.57 -24.00 -5.44
C GLY A 90 -18.77 -25.09 -6.50
N SER A 91 -18.37 -24.81 -7.75
CA SER A 91 -18.51 -25.73 -8.87
C SER A 91 -17.14 -26.00 -9.51
N THR A 92 -17.10 -27.01 -10.43
CA THR A 92 -15.90 -27.36 -11.20
C THR A 92 -16.02 -26.89 -12.66
N GLY A 93 -14.87 -26.72 -13.34
CA GLY A 93 -14.79 -26.38 -14.76
C GLY A 93 -14.85 -24.89 -15.06
N GLY A 94 -15.08 -24.49 -16.31
CA GLY A 94 -15.01 -23.13 -16.84
C GLY A 94 -15.96 -22.09 -16.24
N GLY A 95 -16.70 -22.47 -15.20
CA GLY A 95 -17.63 -21.57 -14.48
C GLY A 95 -17.01 -20.78 -13.35
N LEU A 96 -15.69 -20.57 -13.31
CA LEU A 96 -14.95 -19.83 -12.27
C LEU A 96 -15.20 -20.33 -10.83
N GLY A 97 -15.73 -21.55 -10.67
CA GLY A 97 -16.25 -22.03 -9.38
C GLY A 97 -17.53 -21.32 -8.91
N TYR A 98 -18.07 -20.39 -9.68
CA TYR A 98 -19.23 -19.57 -9.36
C TYR A 98 -20.51 -20.04 -10.05
N ASP A 99 -20.39 -20.67 -11.23
CA ASP A 99 -21.55 -21.15 -12.02
C ASP A 99 -22.53 -21.95 -11.17
N GLY A 100 -23.81 -21.63 -11.29
CA GLY A 100 -24.90 -22.29 -10.56
C GLY A 100 -25.05 -21.91 -9.08
N ILE A 101 -24.21 -21.06 -8.50
CA ILE A 101 -24.44 -20.54 -7.15
C ILE A 101 -25.59 -19.53 -7.17
N THR A 102 -26.76 -19.93 -6.68
CA THR A 102 -27.95 -19.09 -6.67
C THR A 102 -28.75 -19.26 -5.37
N PRO A 103 -29.17 -18.15 -4.69
CA PRO A 103 -28.92 -16.76 -5.04
C PRO A 103 -27.49 -16.31 -4.71
N ALA A 104 -26.88 -15.46 -5.56
CA ALA A 104 -25.54 -14.94 -5.34
C ALA A 104 -25.30 -13.62 -6.10
N VAL A 105 -24.32 -12.86 -5.63
CA VAL A 105 -23.70 -11.73 -6.33
C VAL A 105 -22.22 -12.01 -6.46
N GLY A 106 -21.67 -12.01 -7.67
CA GLY A 106 -20.26 -12.22 -7.98
C GLY A 106 -19.60 -10.99 -8.57
N VAL A 107 -18.39 -10.69 -8.12
CA VAL A 107 -17.43 -9.84 -8.83
C VAL A 107 -16.45 -10.78 -9.50
N THR A 108 -16.62 -10.99 -10.80
CA THR A 108 -15.84 -11.96 -11.59
C THR A 108 -14.59 -11.27 -12.16
N ILE A 109 -13.46 -11.94 -12.06
CA ILE A 109 -12.23 -11.63 -12.80
C ILE A 109 -11.97 -12.86 -13.65
N ASP A 110 -12.26 -12.77 -14.93
CA ASP A 110 -12.21 -13.85 -15.90
C ASP A 110 -11.04 -13.64 -16.86
N THR A 111 -10.21 -14.66 -17.00
CA THR A 111 -8.97 -14.63 -17.79
C THR A 111 -9.04 -15.56 -19.02
N TRP A 112 -10.22 -16.14 -19.29
CA TRP A 112 -10.40 -17.04 -20.42
C TRP A 112 -11.62 -16.68 -21.24
N GLN A 113 -11.47 -16.58 -22.56
CA GLN A 113 -12.57 -16.24 -23.47
C GLN A 113 -13.49 -17.45 -23.71
N ASN A 114 -14.67 -17.44 -23.13
CA ASN A 114 -15.76 -18.40 -23.37
C ASN A 114 -16.80 -17.83 -24.34
N GLY A 115 -16.81 -18.29 -25.58
CA GLY A 115 -17.75 -17.75 -26.60
C GLY A 115 -19.22 -17.93 -26.24
N ASN A 116 -19.60 -18.94 -25.45
CA ASN A 116 -20.97 -19.17 -24.98
C ASN A 116 -21.44 -18.13 -23.96
N ASP A 117 -20.50 -17.51 -23.24
CA ASP A 117 -20.75 -16.50 -22.23
C ASP A 117 -20.61 -15.08 -22.78
N ASN A 118 -20.29 -14.98 -24.08
CA ASN A 118 -20.05 -13.70 -24.78
C ASN A 118 -18.90 -12.89 -24.19
N ASP A 119 -17.85 -13.58 -23.78
CA ASP A 119 -16.67 -12.96 -23.20
C ASP A 119 -15.90 -12.15 -24.23
N PRO A 120 -15.34 -11.01 -23.85
CA PRO A 120 -14.38 -10.28 -24.66
C PRO A 120 -13.08 -11.08 -24.85
N ALA A 121 -12.23 -10.64 -25.77
CA ALA A 121 -10.92 -11.26 -26.00
C ALA A 121 -9.83 -10.85 -25.01
N PHE A 122 -10.15 -10.03 -24.02
CA PHE A 122 -9.24 -9.53 -23.00
C PHE A 122 -9.68 -10.00 -21.61
N ASP A 123 -8.76 -10.09 -20.67
CA ASP A 123 -9.05 -10.37 -19.27
C ASP A 123 -9.97 -9.30 -18.71
N HIS A 124 -11.08 -9.73 -18.13
CA HIS A 124 -12.13 -8.80 -17.79
C HIS A 124 -12.66 -8.96 -16.37
N ILE A 125 -13.30 -7.89 -15.92
CA ILE A 125 -14.02 -7.84 -14.65
C ILE A 125 -15.47 -7.44 -14.89
N ALA A 126 -16.39 -8.10 -14.16
CA ALA A 126 -17.82 -7.82 -14.23
C ALA A 126 -18.49 -8.00 -12.86
N ILE A 127 -19.72 -7.48 -12.70
CA ILE A 127 -20.63 -7.81 -11.59
C ILE A 127 -21.78 -8.62 -12.16
N GLN A 128 -21.90 -9.87 -11.71
CA GLN A 128 -22.86 -10.84 -12.24
C GLN A 128 -23.66 -11.48 -11.11
N LEU A 129 -24.89 -11.88 -11.42
CA LEU A 129 -25.86 -12.41 -10.44
C LEU A 129 -26.13 -13.90 -10.66
N ASN A 130 -26.40 -14.61 -9.56
CA ASN A 130 -26.95 -15.95 -9.52
C ASN A 130 -26.14 -16.99 -10.30
N GLY A 131 -24.83 -16.90 -10.24
CA GLY A 131 -23.93 -17.88 -10.87
C GLY A 131 -24.03 -17.90 -12.40
N ASN A 132 -24.46 -16.82 -13.03
CA ASN A 132 -24.59 -16.75 -14.49
C ASN A 132 -23.50 -15.82 -15.04
N LEU A 133 -22.60 -16.37 -15.84
CA LEU A 133 -21.43 -15.69 -16.38
C LEU A 133 -21.71 -15.00 -17.73
N ASN A 134 -22.85 -15.23 -18.37
CA ASN A 134 -23.14 -14.69 -19.70
C ASN A 134 -23.33 -13.17 -19.66
N HIS A 135 -22.54 -12.45 -20.43
CA HIS A 135 -22.54 -10.98 -20.46
C HIS A 135 -23.73 -10.37 -21.20
N ASN A 136 -24.49 -11.15 -21.99
CA ASN A 136 -25.63 -10.67 -22.77
C ASN A 136 -26.99 -10.88 -22.08
N VAL A 137 -27.01 -11.18 -20.78
CA VAL A 137 -28.25 -11.41 -20.03
C VAL A 137 -28.41 -10.41 -18.88
N ALA A 138 -29.63 -10.29 -18.36
CA ALA A 138 -29.95 -9.34 -17.28
C ALA A 138 -29.18 -9.61 -15.96
N ASN A 139 -28.59 -10.80 -15.81
CA ASN A 139 -27.75 -11.13 -14.66
C ASN A 139 -26.37 -10.45 -14.70
N ASN A 140 -25.92 -9.97 -15.86
CA ASN A 140 -24.73 -9.14 -15.97
C ASN A 140 -25.13 -7.68 -15.73
N ILE A 141 -24.80 -7.14 -14.57
CA ILE A 141 -25.27 -5.81 -14.13
C ILE A 141 -24.22 -4.73 -14.22
N ALA A 142 -22.94 -5.09 -14.43
CA ALA A 142 -21.84 -4.15 -14.75
C ALA A 142 -20.69 -4.89 -15.44
N GLY A 143 -20.02 -4.24 -16.35
CA GLY A 143 -18.98 -4.82 -17.19
C GLY A 143 -19.56 -5.57 -18.41
N PRO A 144 -18.72 -6.37 -19.15
CA PRO A 144 -17.30 -6.58 -18.90
C PRO A 144 -16.44 -5.36 -19.30
N VAL A 145 -15.40 -5.10 -18.54
CA VAL A 145 -14.34 -4.14 -18.89
C VAL A 145 -12.98 -4.81 -18.59
N THR A 146 -11.89 -4.30 -19.18
CA THR A 146 -10.55 -4.82 -18.87
C THR A 146 -10.31 -4.90 -17.36
N ALA A 147 -9.76 -6.00 -16.87
CA ALA A 147 -9.51 -6.18 -15.44
C ALA A 147 -8.54 -5.11 -14.92
N ILE A 148 -7.44 -4.87 -15.65
CA ILE A 148 -6.51 -3.77 -15.36
C ILE A 148 -6.84 -2.57 -16.26
N ASN A 149 -6.76 -1.36 -15.72
CA ASN A 149 -6.99 -0.15 -16.47
C ASN A 149 -5.92 0.07 -17.55
N GLY A 150 -6.32 -0.03 -18.82
CA GLY A 150 -5.43 0.17 -19.96
C GLY A 150 -4.49 -1.00 -20.26
N ASN A 151 -4.75 -2.20 -19.69
CA ASN A 151 -4.04 -3.43 -20.00
C ASN A 151 -5.05 -4.57 -20.19
N ASP A 152 -4.84 -5.39 -21.20
CA ASP A 152 -5.72 -6.49 -21.59
C ASP A 152 -5.42 -7.78 -20.82
N ASN A 153 -4.30 -7.84 -20.08
CA ASN A 153 -3.83 -9.02 -19.36
C ASN A 153 -3.59 -8.72 -17.87
N ILE A 154 -4.18 -9.54 -16.97
CA ILE A 154 -3.93 -9.54 -15.52
C ILE A 154 -3.08 -10.74 -15.07
N GLU A 155 -2.80 -11.70 -15.95
CA GLU A 155 -1.99 -12.90 -15.69
C GLU A 155 -0.49 -12.62 -15.91
N ASP A 156 0.01 -11.52 -15.35
CA ASP A 156 1.35 -10.97 -15.55
C ASP A 156 2.39 -11.45 -14.51
N GLY A 157 1.99 -12.35 -13.61
CA GLY A 157 2.85 -12.94 -12.59
C GLY A 157 3.08 -12.07 -11.35
N ILE A 158 2.31 -10.99 -11.18
CA ILE A 158 2.37 -10.15 -9.98
C ILE A 158 1.07 -10.18 -9.16
N TRP A 159 1.12 -9.65 -7.97
CA TRP A 159 -0.04 -9.46 -7.12
C TRP A 159 -0.70 -8.13 -7.41
N HIS A 160 -2.03 -8.13 -7.64
CA HIS A 160 -2.85 -6.96 -7.83
C HIS A 160 -3.69 -6.67 -6.60
N SER A 161 -3.84 -5.41 -6.22
CA SER A 161 -4.80 -5.05 -5.18
C SER A 161 -6.23 -5.12 -5.71
N LEU A 162 -7.11 -5.82 -4.97
CA LEU A 162 -8.55 -5.87 -5.24
C LEU A 162 -9.28 -5.26 -4.04
N ARG A 163 -10.00 -4.16 -4.26
CA ARG A 163 -10.86 -3.54 -3.26
C ARG A 163 -12.30 -3.71 -3.65
N ILE A 164 -13.11 -4.28 -2.75
CA ILE A 164 -14.55 -4.46 -2.91
C ILE A 164 -15.26 -3.58 -1.88
N GLN A 165 -16.03 -2.61 -2.37
CA GLN A 165 -16.74 -1.65 -1.54
C GLN A 165 -18.25 -1.80 -1.72
N TRP A 166 -18.98 -1.93 -0.62
CA TRP A 166 -20.43 -1.84 -0.56
C TRP A 166 -20.82 -0.60 0.23
N ASP A 167 -21.58 0.28 -0.41
CA ASP A 167 -22.20 1.42 0.24
C ASP A 167 -23.70 1.14 0.42
N ALA A 168 -24.08 0.78 1.64
CA ALA A 168 -25.45 0.40 1.97
C ALA A 168 -26.47 1.54 1.77
N PRO A 169 -26.20 2.81 2.12
CA PRO A 169 -27.09 3.94 1.86
C PRO A 169 -27.45 4.12 0.39
N THR A 170 -26.47 3.99 -0.51
CA THR A 170 -26.67 4.14 -1.96
C THR A 170 -26.94 2.83 -2.68
N ARG A 171 -26.80 1.69 -1.96
CA ARG A 171 -26.90 0.32 -2.53
C ARG A 171 -25.94 0.11 -3.68
N THR A 172 -24.72 0.62 -3.56
CA THR A 172 -23.70 0.58 -4.61
C THR A 172 -22.62 -0.42 -4.25
N LEU A 173 -22.41 -1.42 -5.11
CA LEU A 173 -21.25 -2.32 -5.08
C LEU A 173 -20.23 -1.84 -6.10
N SER A 174 -19.01 -1.64 -5.68
CA SER A 174 -17.91 -1.17 -6.52
C SER A 174 -16.68 -2.06 -6.35
N ALA A 175 -15.99 -2.34 -7.45
CA ALA A 175 -14.73 -3.08 -7.44
C ALA A 175 -13.61 -2.26 -8.11
N TYR A 176 -12.46 -2.25 -7.44
CA TYR A 176 -11.26 -1.53 -7.87
C TYR A 176 -10.11 -2.53 -8.01
N ILE A 177 -9.33 -2.40 -9.08
CA ILE A 177 -8.05 -3.09 -9.23
C ILE A 177 -6.95 -2.03 -9.33
N ASP A 178 -5.90 -2.20 -8.54
CA ASP A 178 -4.74 -1.29 -8.42
C ASP A 178 -5.16 0.18 -8.23
N GLY A 179 -6.15 0.37 -7.35
CA GLY A 179 -6.70 1.67 -7.00
C GLY A 179 -7.63 2.29 -8.05
N SER A 180 -7.79 1.68 -9.23
CA SER A 180 -8.67 2.14 -10.30
C SER A 180 -10.05 1.51 -10.20
N LEU A 181 -11.14 2.31 -10.20
CA LEU A 181 -12.50 1.80 -10.30
C LEU A 181 -12.67 1.06 -11.63
N ARG A 182 -13.07 -0.22 -11.55
CA ARG A 182 -13.30 -1.03 -12.74
C ARG A 182 -14.78 -1.20 -13.04
N VAL A 183 -15.53 -1.66 -12.06
CA VAL A 183 -17.00 -1.87 -12.22
C VAL A 183 -17.75 -1.33 -11.00
N SER A 184 -18.98 -0.86 -11.24
CA SER A 184 -19.87 -0.41 -10.18
C SER A 184 -21.33 -0.66 -10.59
N ALA A 185 -22.16 -1.14 -9.65
CA ALA A 185 -23.57 -1.36 -9.86
C ALA A 185 -24.40 -0.88 -8.67
N VAL A 186 -25.51 -0.22 -8.95
CA VAL A 186 -26.53 0.16 -7.96
C VAL A 186 -27.65 -0.88 -8.00
N ASN A 187 -27.83 -1.64 -6.92
CA ASN A 187 -28.88 -2.65 -6.83
C ASN A 187 -29.24 -2.93 -5.37
N ASP A 188 -30.52 -3.06 -5.09
CA ASP A 188 -31.00 -3.59 -3.81
C ASP A 188 -30.84 -5.12 -3.77
N PHE A 189 -29.62 -5.58 -3.55
CA PHE A 189 -29.32 -7.03 -3.50
C PHE A 189 -30.13 -7.75 -2.43
N VAL A 190 -30.41 -7.12 -1.30
CA VAL A 190 -31.20 -7.72 -0.22
C VAL A 190 -32.59 -8.08 -0.73
N THR A 191 -33.26 -7.16 -1.39
CA THR A 191 -34.62 -7.39 -1.92
C THR A 191 -34.61 -8.21 -3.22
N ASN A 192 -33.76 -7.81 -4.19
CA ASN A 192 -33.86 -8.32 -5.56
C ASN A 192 -33.16 -9.66 -5.77
N VAL A 193 -32.14 -9.98 -4.95
CA VAL A 193 -31.34 -11.22 -5.09
C VAL A 193 -31.56 -12.15 -3.89
N PHE A 194 -31.52 -11.62 -2.67
CA PHE A 194 -31.53 -12.43 -1.45
C PHE A 194 -32.89 -12.55 -0.77
N SER A 195 -33.98 -12.19 -1.46
CA SER A 195 -35.38 -12.34 -0.99
C SER A 195 -35.62 -11.72 0.39
N GLY A 196 -35.01 -10.58 0.68
CA GLY A 196 -35.11 -9.86 1.94
C GLY A 196 -34.13 -10.30 3.04
N ASN A 197 -33.26 -11.29 2.79
CA ASN A 197 -32.25 -11.70 3.75
C ASN A 197 -30.96 -10.85 3.59
N PRO A 198 -30.58 -9.99 4.55
CA PRO A 198 -29.38 -9.19 4.45
C PRO A 198 -28.08 -9.94 4.84
N LEU A 199 -28.20 -11.13 5.47
CA LEU A 199 -27.07 -11.87 6.02
C LEU A 199 -26.48 -12.83 4.99
N VAL A 200 -25.29 -12.52 4.49
CA VAL A 200 -24.60 -13.30 3.46
C VAL A 200 -23.21 -13.73 3.90
N PHE A 201 -22.76 -14.90 3.46
CA PHE A 201 -21.36 -15.28 3.46
C PHE A 201 -20.64 -14.53 2.35
N TRP A 202 -19.37 -14.25 2.54
CA TRP A 202 -18.47 -13.81 1.48
C TRP A 202 -17.31 -14.79 1.35
N GLY A 203 -16.77 -14.86 0.14
CA GLY A 203 -15.64 -15.75 -0.14
C GLY A 203 -15.14 -15.57 -1.55
N PHE A 204 -14.20 -16.42 -1.90
CA PHE A 204 -13.66 -16.51 -3.25
C PHE A 204 -13.86 -17.92 -3.81
N THR A 205 -14.14 -17.96 -5.11
CA THR A 205 -14.13 -19.18 -5.90
C THR A 205 -13.15 -19.03 -7.07
N GLY A 206 -12.67 -20.14 -7.60
CA GLY A 206 -11.84 -20.17 -8.79
C GLY A 206 -11.81 -21.57 -9.37
N SER A 207 -11.57 -21.69 -10.66
CA SER A 207 -11.45 -22.96 -11.34
C SER A 207 -10.46 -22.91 -12.49
N THR A 208 -10.12 -24.10 -13.03
CA THR A 208 -9.33 -24.29 -14.24
C THR A 208 -9.97 -25.35 -15.09
N GLY A 209 -9.90 -25.18 -16.41
CA GLY A 209 -10.31 -26.17 -17.40
C GLY A 209 -9.12 -26.93 -18.01
N GLY A 210 -9.06 -26.96 -19.34
CA GLY A 210 -7.90 -27.47 -20.08
C GLY A 210 -6.68 -26.55 -20.01
N ALA A 211 -6.89 -25.25 -20.12
CA ALA A 211 -5.93 -24.21 -19.74
C ALA A 211 -5.96 -24.00 -18.23
N ASN A 212 -4.89 -23.51 -17.65
CA ASN A 212 -4.79 -23.38 -16.20
C ASN A 212 -3.75 -22.36 -15.76
N ASN A 213 -4.00 -21.80 -14.57
CA ASN A 213 -3.07 -20.94 -13.83
C ASN A 213 -3.14 -21.21 -12.33
N HIS A 214 -2.14 -20.75 -11.60
CA HIS A 214 -2.15 -20.74 -10.16
C HIS A 214 -2.91 -19.50 -9.66
N GLN A 215 -4.17 -19.68 -9.24
CA GLN A 215 -5.04 -18.60 -8.80
C GLN A 215 -5.06 -18.51 -7.28
N ARG A 216 -4.80 -17.33 -6.76
CA ARG A 216 -4.62 -17.09 -5.32
C ARG A 216 -5.24 -15.76 -4.92
N PHE A 217 -5.64 -15.69 -3.66
CA PHE A 217 -5.93 -14.42 -3.00
C PHE A 217 -5.37 -14.40 -1.59
N ARG A 218 -5.24 -13.21 -1.03
CA ARG A 218 -4.98 -13.00 0.39
C ARG A 218 -5.76 -11.78 0.88
N THR A 219 -6.17 -11.79 2.15
CA THR A 219 -6.67 -10.60 2.81
C THR A 219 -5.51 -9.62 2.99
N ALA A 220 -5.73 -8.35 2.66
CA ALA A 220 -4.64 -7.38 2.71
C ALA A 220 -4.12 -7.19 4.14
N LEU A 221 -2.81 -7.24 4.28
CA LEU A 221 -2.06 -6.79 5.46
C LEU A 221 -0.75 -6.21 4.95
N ASN A 222 -0.85 -4.99 4.42
CA ASN A 222 0.23 -4.32 3.69
C ASN A 222 0.71 -3.13 4.51
N PRO A 223 1.68 -3.33 5.45
CA PRO A 223 2.23 -2.24 6.22
C PRO A 223 2.97 -1.27 5.30
N SER A 224 2.71 0.00 5.51
CA SER A 224 3.44 1.08 4.87
C SER A 224 3.41 2.30 5.75
N PHE A 225 4.36 3.19 5.58
CA PHE A 225 4.41 4.44 6.32
C PHE A 225 5.05 5.56 5.49
N THR A 226 4.76 6.77 5.89
CA THR A 226 5.32 7.99 5.32
C THR A 226 5.66 8.97 6.44
N PHE A 227 6.18 10.12 6.07
CA PHE A 227 6.36 11.29 6.92
C PHE A 227 6.07 12.54 6.07
N SER A 228 5.73 13.65 6.73
CA SER A 228 5.45 14.90 6.01
C SER A 228 6.63 15.32 5.12
N PRO A 229 6.41 15.63 3.85
CA PRO A 229 7.48 16.07 2.94
C PRO A 229 8.16 17.38 3.38
N THR A 230 7.47 18.18 4.21
CA THR A 230 8.01 19.45 4.77
C THR A 230 8.73 19.24 6.10
N GLN A 231 8.70 18.03 6.66
CA GLN A 231 9.32 17.72 7.94
C GLN A 231 10.85 17.68 7.80
N LYS A 232 11.55 18.35 8.73
CA LYS A 232 13.01 18.26 8.81
C LYS A 232 13.42 16.87 9.28
N ARG A 233 14.41 16.30 8.60
CA ARG A 233 15.02 15.00 8.93
C ARG A 233 16.48 15.21 9.30
N CYS A 234 16.69 15.90 10.42
CA CYS A 234 18.00 16.34 10.90
C CYS A 234 18.27 15.75 12.29
N ILE A 235 19.53 15.76 12.69
CA ILE A 235 19.94 15.33 14.04
C ILE A 235 19.10 16.06 15.09
N ASN A 236 18.56 15.31 16.05
CA ASN A 236 17.73 15.78 17.18
C ASN A 236 16.38 16.42 16.77
N GLU A 237 16.03 16.44 15.50
CA GLU A 237 14.70 16.91 15.09
C GLU A 237 13.67 15.75 15.24
N PRO A 238 12.50 16.02 15.85
CA PRO A 238 11.46 15.00 16.00
C PRO A 238 10.81 14.71 14.65
N ILE A 239 10.81 13.44 14.24
CA ILE A 239 10.16 12.94 13.01
C ILE A 239 8.92 12.18 13.41
N THR A 240 7.76 12.59 12.88
CA THR A 240 6.51 11.85 13.02
C THR A 240 6.39 10.87 11.85
N PHE A 241 6.39 9.60 12.16
CA PHE A 241 6.09 8.54 11.21
C PHE A 241 4.58 8.33 11.15
N ILE A 242 4.02 8.32 9.96
CA ILE A 242 2.58 8.19 9.74
C ILE A 242 2.35 6.83 9.07
N SER A 243 1.69 5.91 9.78
CA SER A 243 1.31 4.62 9.20
C SER A 243 0.24 4.81 8.13
N THR A 244 0.49 4.24 6.96
CA THR A 244 -0.44 4.17 5.84
C THR A 244 -0.80 2.71 5.52
N THR A 245 -0.72 1.85 6.54
CA THR A 245 -1.00 0.42 6.44
C THR A 245 -2.41 0.16 5.92
N ILE A 246 -2.53 -0.63 4.87
CA ILE A 246 -3.80 -1.19 4.38
C ILE A 246 -3.97 -2.55 5.02
N SER A 247 -5.12 -2.78 5.66
CA SER A 247 -5.43 -4.05 6.31
C SER A 247 -6.89 -4.41 6.14
N PHE A 248 -7.15 -5.70 5.91
CA PHE A 248 -8.50 -6.26 5.87
C PHE A 248 -9.14 -6.29 7.27
N THR A 249 -8.36 -6.64 8.29
CA THR A 249 -8.80 -6.64 9.70
C THR A 249 -8.30 -5.41 10.43
N THR A 250 -8.87 -5.11 11.59
CA THR A 250 -8.29 -4.10 12.48
C THR A 250 -6.89 -4.50 12.90
N ILE A 251 -6.00 -3.52 13.01
CA ILE A 251 -4.64 -3.77 13.50
C ILE A 251 -4.67 -3.89 15.02
N ALA A 252 -4.23 -5.04 15.52
CA ALA A 252 -4.18 -5.32 16.96
C ALA A 252 -2.91 -4.76 17.61
N LYS A 253 -1.77 -4.76 16.89
CA LYS A 253 -0.49 -4.28 17.42
C LYS A 253 0.39 -3.66 16.33
N PHE A 254 1.15 -2.64 16.73
CA PHE A 254 2.20 -2.00 15.93
C PHE A 254 3.53 -2.16 16.64
N TYR A 255 4.61 -2.33 15.87
CA TYR A 255 5.97 -2.31 16.36
C TYR A 255 6.84 -1.52 15.39
N TRP A 256 7.58 -0.57 15.93
CA TRP A 256 8.51 0.27 15.18
C TRP A 256 9.93 0.05 15.69
N ASP A 257 10.83 -0.23 14.75
CA ASP A 257 12.27 -0.24 14.94
C ASP A 257 12.84 0.86 14.06
N PHE A 258 13.48 1.84 14.68
CA PHE A 258 14.01 2.99 13.95
C PHE A 258 15.39 2.76 13.35
N GLY A 259 16.01 1.59 13.62
CA GLY A 259 17.27 1.17 13.03
C GLY A 259 18.50 1.85 13.63
N ASP A 260 18.35 2.56 14.75
CA ASP A 260 19.44 3.27 15.46
C ASP A 260 19.82 2.62 16.79
N GLY A 261 19.23 1.46 17.10
CA GLY A 261 19.45 0.73 18.36
C GLY A 261 18.62 1.24 19.54
N SER A 262 17.72 2.20 19.34
CA SER A 262 16.73 2.61 20.32
C SER A 262 15.73 1.48 20.62
N PRO A 263 15.04 1.49 21.79
CA PRO A 263 13.98 0.53 22.08
C PRO A 263 12.84 0.58 21.06
N LEU A 264 12.21 -0.57 20.80
CA LEU A 264 11.04 -0.66 19.94
C LEU A 264 9.90 0.18 20.51
N ASP A 265 9.24 0.99 19.65
CA ASP A 265 7.94 1.57 19.98
C ASP A 265 6.84 0.55 19.62
N SER A 266 6.06 0.14 20.60
CA SER A 266 4.95 -0.81 20.45
C SER A 266 3.61 -0.22 20.93
N VAL A 267 3.56 1.09 21.17
CA VAL A 267 2.40 1.77 21.75
C VAL A 267 1.71 2.67 20.73
N ASN A 268 2.48 3.33 19.87
CA ASN A 268 1.98 4.37 18.99
C ASN A 268 1.80 3.87 17.56
N LEU A 269 0.61 4.12 16.99
CA LEU A 269 0.36 3.94 15.54
C LEU A 269 1.25 4.86 14.70
N ASN A 270 1.36 6.10 15.13
CA ASN A 270 2.14 7.16 14.48
C ASN A 270 3.20 7.70 15.45
N PRO A 271 4.31 6.99 15.63
CA PRO A 271 5.31 7.38 16.62
C PRO A 271 6.09 8.61 16.19
N VAL A 272 6.65 9.29 17.19
CA VAL A 272 7.61 10.37 17.00
C VAL A 272 8.97 9.89 17.45
N HIS A 273 9.99 10.02 16.59
CA HIS A 273 11.35 9.62 16.91
C HIS A 273 12.37 10.69 16.47
N ALA A 274 13.44 10.85 17.22
CA ALA A 274 14.55 11.76 16.92
C ALA A 274 15.88 11.00 16.94
N TYR A 275 16.65 11.13 15.86
CA TYR A 275 17.95 10.49 15.72
C TYR A 275 19.07 11.37 16.29
N ILE A 276 19.94 10.80 17.08
CA ILE A 276 21.07 11.52 17.71
C ILE A 276 22.29 11.68 16.81
N ALA A 277 22.32 11.00 15.67
CA ALA A 277 23.39 11.08 14.68
C ALA A 277 22.83 11.14 13.26
N ALA A 278 23.59 11.75 12.35
CA ALA A 278 23.28 11.72 10.93
C ALA A 278 23.66 10.35 10.36
N GLY A 279 22.87 9.88 9.39
CA GLY A 279 23.12 8.58 8.80
C GLY A 279 21.94 8.09 7.95
N SER A 280 22.10 6.87 7.47
CA SER A 280 21.04 6.13 6.76
C SER A 280 20.53 5.04 7.70
N TYR A 281 19.25 5.09 8.03
CA TYR A 281 18.61 4.18 8.96
C TYR A 281 17.55 3.33 8.26
N THR A 282 17.57 2.03 8.49
CA THR A 282 16.53 1.12 8.01
C THR A 282 15.42 1.07 9.07
N VAL A 283 14.37 1.83 8.83
CA VAL A 283 13.18 1.84 9.69
C VAL A 283 12.29 0.66 9.32
N LYS A 284 11.87 -0.09 10.33
CA LYS A 284 11.03 -1.27 10.19
C LYS A 284 9.71 -1.06 10.92
N GLN A 285 8.61 -1.20 10.22
CA GLN A 285 7.27 -1.30 10.77
C GLN A 285 6.80 -2.75 10.70
N ARG A 286 6.43 -3.35 11.83
CA ARG A 286 5.77 -4.65 11.92
C ARG A 286 4.37 -4.44 12.49
N VAL A 287 3.37 -5.02 11.83
CA VAL A 287 1.96 -4.96 12.24
C VAL A 287 1.43 -6.36 12.48
N ILE A 288 0.49 -6.48 13.42
CA ILE A 288 -0.25 -7.72 13.68
C ILE A 288 -1.73 -7.39 13.58
N GLY A 289 -2.44 -8.07 12.68
CA GLY A 289 -3.88 -7.98 12.52
C GLY A 289 -4.63 -8.63 13.70
N ALA A 290 -5.92 -8.31 13.83
CA ALA A 290 -6.78 -8.94 14.84
C ALA A 290 -6.97 -10.46 14.59
N ASP A 291 -6.72 -10.93 13.38
CA ASP A 291 -6.67 -12.34 12.99
C ASP A 291 -5.37 -13.05 13.41
N GLY A 292 -4.42 -12.32 14.01
CA GLY A 292 -3.12 -12.83 14.43
C GLY A 292 -2.08 -12.89 13.32
N CYS A 293 -2.42 -12.54 12.08
CA CYS A 293 -1.46 -12.47 10.98
C CYS A 293 -0.51 -11.30 11.15
N GLU A 294 0.73 -11.47 10.74
CA GLU A 294 1.73 -10.41 10.83
C GLU A 294 2.37 -10.09 9.49
N ALA A 295 2.71 -8.83 9.31
CA ALA A 295 3.47 -8.36 8.16
C ALA A 295 4.47 -7.28 8.56
N THR A 296 5.47 -7.08 7.72
CA THR A 296 6.57 -6.15 7.99
C THR A 296 6.89 -5.37 6.72
N ASN A 297 7.13 -4.07 6.90
CA ASN A 297 7.71 -3.20 5.88
C ASN A 297 8.98 -2.54 6.39
N THR A 298 9.92 -2.28 5.49
CA THR A 298 11.15 -1.55 5.78
C THR A 298 11.38 -0.45 4.77
N GLN A 299 11.81 0.72 5.26
CA GLN A 299 12.21 1.84 4.41
C GLN A 299 13.51 2.45 4.92
N ILE A 300 14.34 2.94 3.99
CA ILE A 300 15.54 3.68 4.34
C ILE A 300 15.15 5.14 4.57
N VAL A 301 15.52 5.65 5.75
CA VAL A 301 15.32 7.05 6.15
C VAL A 301 16.70 7.70 6.29
N LEU A 302 16.93 8.76 5.53
CA LEU A 302 18.16 9.52 5.60
C LEU A 302 18.02 10.68 6.59
N ILE A 303 18.90 10.73 7.57
CA ILE A 303 19.01 11.80 8.55
C ILE A 303 20.22 12.67 8.18
N GLY A 304 19.93 13.92 7.80
CA GLY A 304 20.96 14.86 7.39
C GLY A 304 21.75 15.41 8.55
N SER A 305 23.01 15.75 8.30
CA SER A 305 23.83 16.56 9.19
C SER A 305 23.60 18.05 8.92
N LYS A 306 23.86 18.89 9.92
CA LYS A 306 23.88 20.35 9.75
C LYS A 306 24.98 20.72 8.75
N PRO A 307 24.65 21.39 7.63
CA PRO A 307 25.65 21.82 6.66
C PRO A 307 26.58 22.87 7.23
N LEU A 308 27.79 22.93 6.71
CA LEU A 308 28.74 23.99 6.95
C LEU A 308 28.79 24.89 5.72
N ALA A 309 28.31 26.13 5.83
CA ALA A 309 28.38 27.11 4.76
C ALA A 309 29.82 27.54 4.48
N GLY A 310 30.18 27.67 3.21
CA GLY A 310 31.48 28.10 2.77
C GLY A 310 31.43 28.73 1.40
N PHE A 311 32.28 29.75 1.14
CA PHE A 311 32.42 30.28 -0.21
C PHE A 311 33.76 30.93 -0.45
N THR A 312 34.12 31.13 -1.71
CA THR A 312 35.26 31.94 -2.18
C THR A 312 34.77 33.00 -3.17
N ILE A 313 35.61 34.02 -3.41
CA ILE A 313 35.41 35.05 -4.42
C ILE A 313 36.59 35.00 -5.40
N ASN A 314 36.35 35.32 -6.68
CA ASN A 314 37.35 35.30 -7.74
C ASN A 314 38.15 36.62 -7.88
N ASP A 315 37.58 37.73 -7.44
CA ASP A 315 38.15 39.09 -7.55
C ASP A 315 37.76 39.91 -6.34
N ASN A 316 38.54 40.95 -6.06
CA ASN A 316 38.30 41.90 -4.97
C ASN A 316 38.40 43.36 -5.45
N CYS A 317 38.20 43.64 -6.74
CA CYS A 317 38.23 45.01 -7.30
C CYS A 317 36.83 45.54 -7.59
N ALA A 318 36.54 46.76 -7.12
CA ALA A 318 35.27 47.42 -7.45
C ALA A 318 35.25 47.76 -8.95
N GLY A 319 34.10 47.66 -9.58
CA GLY A 319 33.90 47.79 -11.03
C GLY A 319 33.96 46.49 -11.79
N ASN A 320 34.63 45.47 -11.25
CA ASN A 320 34.67 44.15 -11.86
C ASN A 320 33.44 43.29 -11.46
N THR A 321 33.13 42.28 -12.30
CA THR A 321 32.16 41.26 -11.94
C THR A 321 32.79 40.29 -10.94
N ILE A 322 32.20 40.19 -9.75
CA ILE A 322 32.63 39.30 -8.70
C ILE A 322 31.78 38.02 -8.76
N GLN A 323 32.46 36.90 -8.90
CA GLN A 323 31.86 35.56 -8.83
C GLN A 323 31.99 35.02 -7.40
N PHE A 324 30.90 34.67 -6.79
CA PHE A 324 30.88 33.87 -5.57
C PHE A 324 30.81 32.39 -5.93
N THR A 325 31.73 31.61 -5.38
CA THR A 325 31.75 30.14 -5.60
C THR A 325 31.44 29.47 -4.28
N ASP A 326 30.36 28.69 -4.25
CA ASP A 326 29.96 27.87 -3.11
C ASP A 326 31.02 26.79 -2.83
N THR A 327 31.41 26.69 -1.57
CA THR A 327 32.27 25.60 -1.04
C THR A 327 31.68 24.97 0.20
N SER A 328 30.36 25.11 0.36
CA SER A 328 29.63 24.50 1.48
C SER A 328 29.72 22.98 1.45
N LYS A 329 29.67 22.38 2.63
CA LYS A 329 29.84 20.91 2.81
C LYS A 329 28.78 20.40 3.78
N THR A 330 28.42 19.14 3.60
CA THR A 330 27.66 18.34 4.57
C THR A 330 28.26 16.94 4.63
N THR A 331 28.19 16.27 5.78
CA THR A 331 28.67 14.88 5.94
C THR A 331 27.60 13.87 5.54
N PHE A 332 26.30 14.23 5.75
CA PHE A 332 25.16 13.44 5.32
C PHE A 332 24.06 14.35 4.77
N GLY A 333 23.45 13.92 3.68
CA GLY A 333 22.47 14.71 2.95
C GLY A 333 23.08 15.43 1.75
N THR A 334 22.26 16.18 1.02
CA THR A 334 22.65 16.93 -0.18
C THR A 334 22.21 18.37 -0.05
N ILE A 335 23.16 19.31 -0.13
CA ILE A 335 22.83 20.75 -0.17
C ILE A 335 22.14 21.04 -1.50
N ASN A 336 20.95 21.67 -1.42
CA ASN A 336 20.15 21.98 -2.60
C ASN A 336 19.56 23.40 -2.61
N ASN A 337 19.76 24.17 -1.54
CA ASN A 337 19.29 25.54 -1.46
C ASN A 337 20.38 26.44 -0.88
N TRP A 338 20.50 27.65 -1.45
CA TRP A 338 21.45 28.68 -1.07
C TRP A 338 20.68 30.00 -0.81
N TYR A 339 21.06 30.72 0.23
CA TYR A 339 20.48 32.00 0.62
C TYR A 339 21.61 32.99 0.81
N TRP A 340 21.82 33.82 -0.20
CA TRP A 340 22.85 34.84 -0.20
C TRP A 340 22.28 36.21 0.13
N ASP A 341 23.01 36.99 0.97
CA ASP A 341 22.91 38.43 1.09
C ASP A 341 24.25 39.01 0.65
N LEU A 342 24.22 39.71 -0.48
CA LEU A 342 25.41 40.29 -1.11
C LEU A 342 25.48 41.79 -0.80
N ASP A 343 25.73 42.13 0.47
CA ASP A 343 25.84 43.52 0.99
C ASP A 343 24.49 44.24 1.13
N ASN A 344 23.58 43.66 1.92
CA ASN A 344 22.30 44.21 2.46
C ASN A 344 21.23 44.67 1.44
N THR A 345 21.52 44.75 0.17
CA THR A 345 20.56 45.20 -0.86
C THR A 345 20.33 44.20 -1.98
N THR A 346 21.24 43.23 -2.15
CA THR A 346 21.21 42.26 -3.22
C THR A 346 21.18 40.86 -2.62
N THR A 347 20.16 40.08 -2.93
CA THR A 347 20.02 38.68 -2.51
C THR A 347 20.07 37.73 -3.70
N SER A 348 20.45 36.47 -3.47
CA SER A 348 20.44 35.42 -4.50
C SER A 348 20.16 34.04 -3.89
N THR A 349 19.55 33.19 -4.68
CA THR A 349 19.35 31.75 -4.36
C THR A 349 20.16 30.85 -5.31
N LEU A 350 20.95 31.42 -6.20
CA LEU A 350 21.85 30.64 -7.07
C LEU A 350 22.98 30.06 -6.23
N GLN A 351 23.45 28.86 -6.60
CA GLN A 351 24.60 28.25 -5.93
C GLN A 351 25.84 29.12 -6.03
N ASN A 352 26.11 29.70 -7.22
CA ASN A 352 27.27 30.51 -7.51
C ASN A 352 26.84 31.87 -8.10
N PRO A 353 26.38 32.83 -7.27
CA PRO A 353 25.91 34.12 -7.80
C PRO A 353 27.07 35.00 -8.28
N VAL A 354 26.71 35.96 -9.10
CA VAL A 354 27.59 37.05 -9.55
C VAL A 354 26.99 38.40 -9.21
N THR A 355 27.85 39.38 -8.91
CA THR A 355 27.44 40.78 -8.75
C THR A 355 28.58 41.74 -9.09
N THR A 356 28.28 43.03 -9.28
CA THR A 356 29.27 44.09 -9.48
C THR A 356 29.02 45.19 -8.45
N TYR A 357 30.06 45.58 -7.74
CA TYR A 357 30.02 46.73 -6.82
C TYR A 357 30.65 47.93 -7.43
N THR A 358 29.96 49.05 -7.43
CA THR A 358 30.46 50.33 -7.98
C THR A 358 31.41 51.08 -7.05
N THR A 359 31.46 50.66 -5.77
CA THR A 359 32.28 51.31 -4.75
C THR A 359 33.16 50.30 -4.04
N GLY A 360 34.40 50.67 -3.72
CA GLY A 360 35.30 49.90 -2.89
C GLY A 360 34.85 49.85 -1.41
N GLY A 361 35.70 49.29 -0.57
CA GLY A 361 35.49 49.16 0.87
C GLY A 361 34.90 47.83 1.30
N ASN A 362 34.50 47.72 2.56
CA ASN A 362 33.99 46.51 3.17
C ASN A 362 32.61 46.15 2.59
N LYS A 363 32.43 44.87 2.24
CA LYS A 363 31.15 44.29 1.81
C LYS A 363 30.70 43.21 2.79
N ASN A 364 29.48 43.30 3.29
CA ASN A 364 28.95 42.32 4.25
C ASN A 364 28.26 41.18 3.49
N ILE A 365 28.95 40.09 3.29
CA ILE A 365 28.44 38.94 2.56
C ILE A 365 27.96 37.87 3.54
N LYS A 366 26.73 37.37 3.33
CA LYS A 366 26.16 36.29 4.12
C LYS A 366 25.77 35.14 3.22
N LEU A 367 26.01 33.93 3.69
CA LEU A 367 25.54 32.69 3.07
C LEU A 367 24.93 31.78 4.13
N ALA A 368 23.72 31.34 3.91
CA ALA A 368 23.15 30.18 4.56
C ALA A 368 22.78 29.12 3.50
N VAL A 369 22.94 27.86 3.84
CA VAL A 369 22.60 26.75 2.94
C VAL A 369 21.67 25.78 3.65
N LYS A 370 20.86 25.09 2.85
CA LYS A 370 19.91 24.09 3.34
C LYS A 370 20.03 22.81 2.53
N SER A 371 19.96 21.66 3.20
CA SER A 371 19.96 20.36 2.54
C SER A 371 18.55 19.92 2.14
N LEU A 372 18.48 18.89 1.28
CA LEU A 372 17.25 18.23 0.85
C LEU A 372 16.47 17.64 2.04
N GLU A 373 17.16 17.22 3.09
CA GLU A 373 16.59 16.74 4.34
C GLU A 373 16.03 17.86 5.22
N GLY A 374 16.23 19.11 4.82
CA GLY A 374 15.74 20.29 5.50
C GLY A 374 16.70 20.86 6.56
N CYS A 375 17.92 20.33 6.66
CA CYS A 375 18.92 20.82 7.61
C CYS A 375 19.54 22.13 7.14
N GLU A 376 19.59 23.11 8.03
CA GLU A 376 20.09 24.44 7.73
C GLU A 376 21.44 24.69 8.40
N SER A 377 22.36 25.37 7.69
CA SER A 377 23.61 25.83 8.26
C SER A 377 23.40 27.01 9.18
N ASP A 378 24.40 27.34 10.01
CA ASP A 378 24.53 28.68 10.51
C ASP A 378 24.80 29.62 9.35
N THR A 379 24.41 30.88 9.50
CA THR A 379 24.74 31.91 8.50
C THR A 379 26.23 32.24 8.58
N LEU A 380 26.94 31.99 7.48
CA LEU A 380 28.33 32.41 7.35
C LEU A 380 28.40 33.89 7.03
N TYR A 381 29.20 34.62 7.77
CA TYR A 381 29.50 36.05 7.53
C TYR A 381 30.95 36.20 7.09
N LYS A 382 31.19 36.90 5.97
CA LYS A 382 32.50 37.36 5.54
C LYS A 382 32.44 38.84 5.12
N VAL A 383 33.50 39.55 5.38
CA VAL A 383 33.62 40.97 5.05
C VAL A 383 34.84 41.17 4.15
N PRO A 384 34.76 40.76 2.85
CA PRO A 384 35.84 41.07 1.92
C PRO A 384 35.98 42.58 1.71
N ILE A 385 37.23 43.06 1.54
CA ILE A 385 37.56 44.45 1.24
C ILE A 385 37.74 44.56 -0.27
N LEU A 386 36.93 45.39 -0.93
CA LEU A 386 37.05 45.67 -2.33
C LEU A 386 37.98 46.89 -2.55
N LEU A 387 38.96 46.72 -3.43
CA LEU A 387 39.88 47.77 -3.81
C LEU A 387 39.24 48.63 -4.91
N LEU A 388 39.49 49.93 -4.87
CA LEU A 388 39.19 50.81 -5.99
C LEU A 388 40.31 50.68 -7.01
N ILE A 389 39.96 50.50 -8.27
CA ILE A 389 40.88 50.52 -9.40
C ILE A 389 41.10 51.94 -9.84
#